data_c9b230dcceefcf2d83b0e37b95c5fb92
#
_entry.id   c9b230dcceefcf2d83b0e37b95c5fb92
#
_cell.length_a   1.000
_cell.length_b   1.000
_cell.length_c   1.000
_cell.angle_alpha   90.00
_cell.angle_beta   90.00
_cell.angle_gamma   90.00
#
_symmetry.space_group_name_H-M   'P 1'
#
loop_
_entity.id
_entity.type
_entity.pdbx_description
1 polymer ?
#
loop_
_entity_poly.entity_id
_entity_poly.type
_entity_poly.pdbx_seq_one_letter_code
_entity_poly.pdbx_strand_id
1 'polypeptide(L)'
;MPSTPCDKRTVSLPAEQGRYIDKLVDSGAYASASEVVRAGLRALEERDAAVERWLRKEVVQAYDELDADPGSAVPAETVFAELRTHIASKIASRQDAP
;
A
#
# COMPACT_ATOMS: atom_id res chain seq x y z
N MET A 1 -11.04 7.45 -28.33
CA MET A 1 -11.09 6.99 -26.94
C MET A 1 -11.65 8.09 -26.08
N PRO A 2 -12.70 7.83 -25.35
CA PRO A 2 -13.13 8.83 -24.38
C PRO A 2 -12.04 8.97 -23.33
N SER A 3 -11.52 10.17 -23.19
CA SER A 3 -10.58 10.47 -22.13
C SER A 3 -11.31 10.45 -20.79
N THR A 4 -10.71 9.84 -19.78
CA THR A 4 -11.22 9.91 -18.42
C THR A 4 -11.26 11.39 -18.02
N PRO A 5 -12.41 11.93 -17.57
CA PRO A 5 -12.45 13.33 -17.16
C PRO A 5 -11.52 13.56 -15.98
N CYS A 6 -10.76 14.65 -16.04
CA CYS A 6 -9.88 15.03 -14.94
C CYS A 6 -10.70 15.61 -13.79
N ASP A 7 -10.50 15.08 -12.60
CA ASP A 7 -11.11 15.59 -11.39
C ASP A 7 -10.11 16.51 -10.69
N LYS A 8 -10.47 17.78 -10.57
CA LYS A 8 -9.60 18.77 -9.91
C LYS A 8 -9.87 18.77 -8.42
N ARG A 9 -8.82 18.51 -7.65
CA ARG A 9 -8.88 18.52 -6.20
C ARG A 9 -7.81 19.41 -5.63
N THR A 10 -8.16 20.18 -4.63
CA THR A 10 -7.21 21.02 -3.89
C THR A 10 -6.85 20.32 -2.60
N VAL A 11 -5.57 20.13 -2.38
CA VAL A 11 -5.05 19.49 -1.18
C VAL A 11 -4.01 20.39 -0.53
N SER A 12 -3.97 20.39 0.80
CA SER A 12 -2.93 21.07 1.56
C SER A 12 -1.86 20.07 1.92
N LEU A 13 -0.61 20.43 1.65
CA LEU A 13 0.54 19.58 1.92
C LEU A 13 1.48 20.25 2.91
N PRO A 14 2.12 19.50 3.82
CA PRO A 14 3.23 20.04 4.59
C PRO A 14 4.32 20.59 3.67
N ALA A 15 5.01 21.62 4.14
CA ALA A 15 6.06 22.27 3.34
C ALA A 15 7.13 21.29 2.84
N GLU A 16 7.47 20.29 3.63
CA GLU A 16 8.44 19.27 3.25
C GLU A 16 8.01 18.46 2.05
N GLN A 17 6.72 18.12 1.98
CA GLN A 17 6.17 17.37 0.86
C GLN A 17 6.11 18.24 -0.40
N GLY A 18 5.77 19.50 -0.25
CA GLY A 18 5.83 20.46 -1.36
C GLY A 18 7.22 20.58 -1.94
N ARG A 19 8.23 20.69 -1.09
CA ARG A 19 9.63 20.75 -1.52
C ARG A 19 10.08 19.47 -2.20
N TYR A 20 9.61 18.33 -1.72
CA TYR A 20 9.92 17.04 -2.33
C TYR A 20 9.35 16.95 -3.75
N ILE A 21 8.11 17.39 -3.94
CA ILE A 21 7.48 17.45 -5.26
C ILE A 21 8.31 18.35 -6.19
N ASP A 22 8.67 19.54 -5.74
CA ASP A 22 9.47 20.49 -6.52
C ASP A 22 10.82 19.88 -6.92
N LYS A 23 11.47 19.19 -6.00
CA LYS A 23 12.72 18.51 -6.27
C LYS A 23 12.59 17.45 -7.37
N LEU A 24 11.51 16.66 -7.35
CA LEU A 24 11.26 15.64 -8.36
C LEU A 24 11.01 16.25 -9.73
N VAL A 25 10.27 17.35 -9.80
CA VAL A 25 10.02 18.06 -11.04
C VAL A 25 11.30 18.72 -11.57
N ASP A 26 12.04 19.39 -10.69
CA ASP A 26 13.27 20.07 -11.07
C ASP A 26 14.36 19.10 -11.55
N SER A 27 14.36 17.89 -11.05
CA SER A 27 15.30 16.85 -11.48
C SER A 27 15.01 16.29 -12.86
N GLY A 28 13.86 16.60 -13.43
CA GLY A 28 13.43 16.08 -14.72
C GLY A 28 12.79 14.69 -14.66
N ALA A 29 12.68 14.09 -13.47
CA ALA A 29 12.06 12.77 -13.31
C ALA A 29 10.56 12.80 -13.62
N TYR A 30 9.93 13.95 -13.39
CA TYR A 30 8.50 14.15 -13.62
C TYR A 30 8.29 15.50 -14.31
N ALA A 31 7.32 15.57 -15.20
CA ALA A 31 7.05 16.78 -15.99
C ALA A 31 6.33 17.85 -15.17
N SER A 32 5.57 17.47 -14.15
CA SER A 32 4.77 18.41 -13.37
C SER A 32 4.45 17.86 -11.99
N ALA A 33 4.01 18.73 -11.09
CA ALA A 33 3.52 18.34 -9.76
C ALA A 33 2.35 17.36 -9.88
N SER A 34 1.47 17.56 -10.85
CA SER A 34 0.34 16.65 -11.09
C SER A 34 0.81 15.24 -11.44
N GLU A 35 1.87 15.12 -12.22
CA GLU A 35 2.45 13.80 -12.53
C GLU A 35 3.03 13.12 -11.30
N VAL A 36 3.69 13.87 -10.44
CA VAL A 36 4.22 13.33 -9.17
C VAL A 36 3.08 12.76 -8.33
N VAL A 37 1.99 13.50 -8.20
CA VAL A 37 0.82 13.07 -7.42
C VAL A 37 0.21 11.82 -8.03
N ARG A 38 0.03 11.80 -9.36
CA ARG A 38 -0.52 10.62 -10.04
C ARG A 38 0.36 9.39 -9.86
N ALA A 39 1.68 9.57 -9.94
CA ALA A 39 2.62 8.48 -9.72
C ALA A 39 2.54 7.95 -8.28
N GLY A 40 2.40 8.85 -7.31
CA GLY A 40 2.23 8.47 -5.92
C GLY A 40 0.95 7.70 -5.68
N LEU A 41 -0.14 8.12 -6.28
CA LEU A 41 -1.42 7.42 -6.17
C LEU A 41 -1.36 6.03 -6.81
N ARG A 42 -0.71 5.91 -7.98
CA ARG A 42 -0.50 4.59 -8.60
C ARG A 42 0.34 3.68 -7.71
N ALA A 43 1.37 4.23 -7.09
CA ALA A 43 2.19 3.45 -6.16
C ALA A 43 1.38 2.94 -4.98
N LEU A 44 0.46 3.76 -4.45
CA LEU A 44 -0.46 3.34 -3.40
C LEU A 44 -1.40 2.22 -3.87
N GLU A 45 -1.96 2.34 -5.06
CA GLU A 45 -2.83 1.31 -5.64
C GLU A 45 -2.08 -0.01 -5.80
N GLU A 46 -0.85 0.05 -6.32
CA GLU A 46 -0.01 -1.13 -6.50
C GLU A 46 0.34 -1.78 -5.15
N ARG A 47 0.61 -0.97 -4.15
CA ARG A 47 0.88 -1.45 -2.81
C ARG A 47 -0.33 -2.14 -2.21
N ASP A 48 -1.51 -1.54 -2.32
CA ASP A 48 -2.75 -2.11 -1.81
C ASP A 48 -3.06 -3.44 -2.52
N ALA A 49 -2.85 -3.50 -3.83
CA ALA A 49 -3.00 -4.73 -4.60
C ALA A 49 -2.01 -5.81 -4.17
N ALA A 50 -0.77 -5.43 -3.86
CA ALA A 50 0.24 -6.36 -3.39
C ALA A 50 -0.10 -6.93 -2.01
N VAL A 51 -0.61 -6.09 -1.11
CA VAL A 51 -1.07 -6.52 0.22
C VAL A 51 -2.24 -7.48 0.07
N GLU A 52 -3.20 -7.16 -0.79
CA GLU A 52 -4.35 -8.02 -1.03
C GLU A 52 -3.91 -9.38 -1.59
N ARG A 53 -2.99 -9.41 -2.54
CA ARG A 53 -2.44 -10.66 -3.07
C ARG A 53 -1.74 -11.48 -1.99
N TRP A 54 -0.99 -10.82 -1.13
CA TRP A 54 -0.31 -11.47 -0.02
C TRP A 54 -1.31 -12.11 0.94
N LEU A 55 -2.36 -11.37 1.32
CA LEU A 55 -3.42 -11.89 2.19
C LEU A 55 -4.09 -13.10 1.58
N ARG A 56 -4.43 -13.06 0.30
CA ARG A 56 -5.03 -14.20 -0.40
C ARG A 56 -4.12 -15.43 -0.39
N LYS A 57 -2.85 -15.21 -0.63
CA LYS A 57 -1.85 -16.29 -0.60
C LYS A 57 -1.77 -16.94 0.77
N GLU A 58 -1.73 -16.15 1.83
CA GLU A 58 -1.67 -16.65 3.20
C GLU A 58 -2.94 -17.42 3.56
N VAL A 59 -4.09 -16.91 3.16
CA VAL A 59 -5.38 -17.58 3.42
C VAL A 59 -5.43 -18.91 2.68
N VAL A 60 -5.04 -18.96 1.42
CA VAL A 60 -5.02 -20.18 0.62
C VAL A 60 -4.07 -21.20 1.22
N GLN A 61 -2.87 -20.78 1.63
CA GLN A 61 -1.91 -21.68 2.29
C GLN A 61 -2.46 -22.24 3.58
N ALA A 62 -3.10 -21.40 4.40
CA ALA A 62 -3.69 -21.83 5.66
C ALA A 62 -4.82 -22.84 5.41
N TYR A 63 -5.63 -22.62 4.38
CA TYR A 63 -6.69 -23.54 3.99
C TYR A 63 -6.12 -24.89 3.50
N ASP A 64 -5.09 -24.84 2.66
CA ASP A 64 -4.44 -26.04 2.15
C ASP A 64 -3.78 -26.85 3.27
N GLU A 65 -3.15 -26.20 4.22
CA GLU A 65 -2.56 -26.86 5.40
C GLU A 65 -3.63 -27.52 6.25
N LEU A 66 -4.77 -26.87 6.44
CA LEU A 66 -5.90 -27.43 7.16
C LEU A 66 -6.48 -28.65 6.47
N ASP A 67 -6.58 -28.61 5.15
CA ASP A 67 -7.09 -29.69 4.34
C ASP A 67 -6.13 -30.88 4.34
N ALA A 68 -4.82 -30.62 4.33
CA ALA A 68 -3.79 -31.66 4.39
C ALA A 68 -3.62 -32.27 5.79
N ASP A 69 -3.79 -31.46 6.82
CA ASP A 69 -3.64 -31.89 8.22
C ASP A 69 -4.63 -31.12 9.11
N PRO A 70 -5.84 -31.65 9.29
CA PRO A 70 -6.85 -31.00 10.13
C PRO A 70 -6.40 -30.80 11.58
N GLY A 71 -5.40 -31.54 12.04
CA GLY A 71 -4.84 -31.38 13.38
C GLY A 71 -3.99 -30.13 13.55
N SER A 72 -3.58 -29.50 12.46
CA SER A 72 -2.79 -28.26 12.49
C SER A 72 -3.66 -26.99 12.53
N ALA A 73 -4.97 -27.15 12.67
CA ALA A 73 -5.89 -26.02 12.68
C ALA A 73 -5.52 -25.00 13.75
N VAL A 74 -5.31 -23.76 13.34
CA VAL A 74 -5.03 -22.65 14.23
C VAL A 74 -6.34 -21.88 14.45
N PRO A 75 -6.70 -21.50 15.69
CA PRO A 75 -7.89 -20.71 15.93
C PRO A 75 -7.87 -19.42 15.12
N ALA A 76 -9.03 -19.02 14.60
CA ALA A 76 -9.15 -17.80 13.82
C ALA A 76 -8.62 -16.57 14.54
N GLU A 77 -8.81 -16.51 15.85
CA GLU A 77 -8.29 -15.42 16.67
C GLU A 77 -6.78 -15.31 16.62
N THR A 78 -6.07 -16.43 16.58
CA THR A 78 -4.61 -16.45 16.46
C THR A 78 -4.19 -15.88 15.09
N VAL A 79 -4.88 -16.28 14.02
CA VAL A 79 -4.60 -15.79 12.68
C VAL A 79 -4.83 -14.28 12.60
N PHE A 80 -5.95 -13.80 13.12
CA PHE A 80 -6.24 -12.37 13.16
C PHE A 80 -5.25 -11.59 14.01
N ALA A 81 -4.81 -12.15 15.13
CA ALA A 81 -3.80 -11.52 15.98
C ALA A 81 -2.46 -11.38 15.24
N GLU A 82 -2.03 -12.42 14.54
CA GLU A 82 -0.81 -12.39 13.74
C GLU A 82 -0.91 -11.36 12.60
N LEU A 83 -2.05 -11.30 11.92
CA LEU A 83 -2.28 -10.31 10.88
C LEU A 83 -2.23 -8.88 11.43
N ARG A 84 -2.88 -8.64 12.57
CA ARG A 84 -2.85 -7.33 13.21
C ARG A 84 -1.43 -6.93 13.59
N THR A 85 -0.66 -7.85 14.16
CA THR A 85 0.73 -7.61 14.53
C THR A 85 1.58 -7.29 13.31
N HIS A 86 1.39 -8.02 12.22
CA HIS A 86 2.13 -7.80 10.98
C HIS A 86 1.81 -6.43 10.37
N ILE A 87 0.53 -6.07 10.32
CA ILE A 87 0.09 -4.77 9.81
C ILE A 87 0.63 -3.65 10.69
N ALA A 88 0.53 -3.78 12.01
CA ALA A 88 1.05 -2.78 12.95
C ALA A 88 2.56 -2.60 12.80
N SER A 89 3.29 -3.68 12.62
CA SER A 89 4.74 -3.65 12.38
C SER A 89 5.07 -2.89 11.09
N LYS A 90 4.33 -3.09 10.02
CA LYS A 90 4.54 -2.36 8.77
C LYS A 90 4.20 -0.88 8.89
N ILE A 91 3.13 -0.55 9.60
CA ILE A 91 2.74 0.84 9.85
C ILE A 91 3.81 1.54 10.69
N ALA A 92 4.27 0.91 11.76
CA ALA A 92 5.33 1.46 12.62
C ALA A 92 6.63 1.69 11.84
N SER A 93 7.02 0.74 11.01
CA SER A 93 8.20 0.86 10.15
C SER A 93 8.10 2.05 9.20
N ARG A 94 6.91 2.38 8.72
CA ARG A 94 6.68 3.52 7.83
C ARG A 94 6.70 4.85 8.58
N GLN A 95 6.17 4.88 9.79
CA GLN A 95 6.16 6.08 10.62
C GLN A 95 7.56 6.45 11.10
N ASP A 96 8.41 5.46 11.31
CA ASP A 96 9.80 5.64 11.73
C ASP A 96 10.74 5.97 10.57
N ALA A 97 10.28 5.90 9.31
CA ALA A 97 11.08 6.28 8.17
C ALA A 97 11.32 7.78 8.15
N PRO A 98 12.57 8.24 8.07
CA PRO A 98 12.89 9.66 8.03
C PRO A 98 12.39 10.34 6.76
#